data_6dbc51e18bb8e960b65006036552333f
#
_entry.id   6dbc51e18bb8e960b65006036552333f
#
_cell.length_a   1.000
_cell.length_b   1.000
_cell.length_c   1.000
_cell.angle_alpha   90.00
_cell.angle_beta   90.00
_cell.angle_gamma   90.00
#
_symmetry.space_group_name_H-M   'P 1'
#
loop_
_entity.id
_entity.type
_entity.pdbx_description
1 polymer ?
#
loop_
_entity_poly.entity_id
_entity_poly.type
_entity_poly.pdbx_seq_one_letter_code
_entity_poly.pdbx_strand_id
1 'polypeptide(L)'
;MPKRGKVLHKEDRKNSVGRLLFVIVAVIIQIIWFWFFLYYLTESYLWASIFAKVLAAVMVLGVFSKRSNASIKMTWIFIIMAFPILGVLLYLLVYGSGFTKTMRKRIEAVDAMLFPYLDQSHLILDQLKKENKVVGNQFSYLENTGKFPVYRNTEVVFYKEASIGLDAQLEALSEAKKFIFMEYHAIEDRQSFGEIKAILRKKVEEGVEVRLFYDDVGSIGFIDPKFVQEMEEWGIQCRIFNPIVPMVNLFMNNRDHRKITVVDGQVGFTGGYNLADEYFNIHSPYGYWKDTGIRLRGEAVGTLTLLFLEMWHAMDDSPVRGLYNYLPRHWERYNGQGYCLPYAYAPTDDMPLAEDVYLNMIQSATESVYITTPYLIITDEMSRALCLAAKRGVDVRIVLPGIPDKAFVFAISRSYYPQLLRAGVRIYEYTPGFMHSKQLLVDHVLAAVGTINMDYRSLYHHFENGVLLYESPCIFDIADDFYELFRTATEVSPDKGHNRSLFTRMKQGALRLIAPLL
;
A
#
# COMPACT_ATOMS: atom_id res chain seq x y z
N MET A 1 -20.10 -15.95 -29.00
CA MET A 1 -18.72 -16.25 -28.55
C MET A 1 -17.86 -15.04 -28.85
N PRO A 2 -17.42 -14.25 -27.87
CA PRO A 2 -16.51 -13.15 -28.13
C PRO A 2 -15.14 -13.70 -28.50
N LYS A 3 -14.50 -13.11 -29.49
CA LYS A 3 -13.14 -13.47 -29.93
C LYS A 3 -12.20 -13.30 -28.76
N ARG A 4 -11.46 -14.38 -28.39
CA ARG A 4 -10.39 -14.39 -27.41
C ARG A 4 -9.52 -13.14 -27.60
N GLY A 5 -9.35 -12.35 -26.55
CA GLY A 5 -8.48 -11.19 -26.54
C GLY A 5 -7.07 -11.59 -27.00
N LYS A 6 -6.40 -10.69 -27.71
CA LYS A 6 -5.02 -10.90 -28.16
C LYS A 6 -4.16 -11.20 -26.93
N VAL A 7 -3.64 -12.42 -26.86
CA VAL A 7 -2.59 -12.79 -25.90
C VAL A 7 -1.38 -11.93 -26.27
N LEU A 8 -0.90 -11.11 -25.35
CA LEU A 8 0.33 -10.33 -25.52
C LEU A 8 1.45 -11.27 -25.99
N HIS A 9 2.06 -10.94 -27.13
CA HIS A 9 3.18 -11.72 -27.64
C HIS A 9 4.36 -11.68 -26.66
N LYS A 10 5.09 -12.78 -26.55
CA LYS A 10 6.27 -12.95 -25.68
C LYS A 10 7.36 -11.89 -25.94
N GLU A 11 7.33 -11.25 -27.11
CA GLU A 11 8.26 -10.18 -27.53
C GLU A 11 7.93 -8.81 -26.91
N ASP A 12 6.64 -8.49 -26.72
CA ASP A 12 6.23 -7.19 -26.15
C ASP A 12 6.56 -7.14 -24.65
N ARG A 13 6.45 -8.26 -23.94
CA ARG A 13 6.92 -8.42 -22.57
C ARG A 13 8.43 -8.20 -22.41
N LYS A 14 9.22 -8.68 -23.39
CA LYS A 14 10.68 -8.46 -23.37
C LYS A 14 11.03 -6.99 -23.43
N ASN A 15 10.23 -6.15 -24.08
CA ASN A 15 10.55 -4.73 -24.23
C ASN A 15 10.36 -3.92 -22.94
N SER A 16 9.32 -4.20 -22.12
CA SER A 16 9.14 -3.51 -20.83
C SER A 16 10.14 -3.99 -19.77
N VAL A 17 10.41 -5.29 -19.68
CA VAL A 17 11.46 -5.85 -18.81
C VAL A 17 12.85 -5.41 -19.29
N GLY A 18 13.09 -5.36 -20.62
CA GLY A 18 14.33 -4.84 -21.21
C GLY A 18 14.58 -3.37 -20.84
N ARG A 19 13.54 -2.53 -20.83
CA ARG A 19 13.61 -1.14 -20.36
C ARG A 19 14.04 -1.07 -18.90
N LEU A 20 13.43 -1.84 -18.03
CA LEU A 20 13.79 -1.90 -16.61
C LEU A 20 15.24 -2.34 -16.41
N LEU A 21 15.65 -3.43 -17.09
CA LEU A 21 17.01 -3.95 -16.99
C LEU A 21 18.03 -2.92 -17.48
N PHE A 22 17.76 -2.25 -18.61
CA PHE A 22 18.60 -1.17 -19.13
C PHE A 22 18.77 -0.03 -18.14
N VAL A 23 17.66 0.44 -17.52
CA VAL A 23 17.70 1.51 -16.52
C VAL A 23 18.50 1.08 -15.30
N ILE A 24 18.28 -0.15 -14.77
CA ILE A 24 19.03 -0.68 -13.63
C ILE A 24 20.53 -0.73 -13.95
N VAL A 25 20.93 -1.28 -15.10
CA VAL A 25 22.34 -1.38 -15.51
C VAL A 25 22.94 0.02 -15.68
N ALA A 26 22.24 0.95 -16.34
CA ALA A 26 22.71 2.31 -16.51
C ALA A 26 22.94 3.05 -15.18
N VAL A 27 22.01 2.89 -14.24
CA VAL A 27 22.11 3.47 -12.88
C VAL A 27 23.29 2.84 -12.11
N ILE A 28 23.45 1.51 -12.16
CA ILE A 28 24.59 0.83 -11.52
C ILE A 28 25.92 1.33 -12.09
N ILE A 29 26.04 1.43 -13.40
CA ILE A 29 27.26 1.96 -14.07
C ILE A 29 27.55 3.40 -13.61
N GLN A 30 26.53 4.26 -13.55
CA GLN A 30 26.68 5.63 -13.08
C GLN A 30 27.15 5.71 -11.63
N ILE A 31 26.56 4.89 -10.74
CA ILE A 31 26.94 4.83 -9.32
C ILE A 31 28.40 4.33 -9.19
N ILE A 32 28.77 3.26 -9.89
CA ILE A 32 30.14 2.69 -9.85
C ILE A 32 31.14 3.71 -10.37
N TRP A 33 30.88 4.37 -11.52
CA TRP A 33 31.73 5.37 -12.09
C TRP A 33 31.93 6.56 -11.15
N PHE A 34 30.84 7.07 -10.56
CA PHE A 34 30.90 8.20 -9.63
C PHE A 34 31.61 7.83 -8.33
N TRP A 35 31.37 6.62 -7.81
CA TRP A 35 32.08 6.10 -6.65
C TRP A 35 33.58 5.96 -6.92
N PHE A 36 33.97 5.40 -8.06
CA PHE A 36 35.38 5.25 -8.45
C PHE A 36 36.09 6.61 -8.58
N PHE A 37 35.42 7.58 -9.21
CA PHE A 37 35.93 8.94 -9.34
C PHE A 37 36.15 9.61 -7.99
N LEU A 38 35.16 9.54 -7.09
CA LEU A 38 35.26 10.11 -5.76
C LEU A 38 36.30 9.36 -4.89
N TYR A 39 36.40 8.03 -5.02
CA TYR A 39 37.43 7.24 -4.35
C TYR A 39 38.82 7.67 -4.78
N TYR A 40 39.09 7.75 -6.07
CA TYR A 40 40.36 8.22 -6.61
C TYR A 40 40.72 9.63 -6.11
N LEU A 41 39.71 10.51 -6.03
CA LEU A 41 39.90 11.89 -5.58
C LEU A 41 40.29 11.95 -4.07
N THR A 42 39.70 11.10 -3.23
CA THR A 42 39.99 11.03 -1.80
C THR A 42 41.29 10.33 -1.49
N GLU A 43 41.67 9.33 -2.27
CA GLU A 43 42.99 8.66 -2.14
C GLU A 43 44.14 9.58 -2.56
N SER A 44 43.91 10.38 -3.62
CA SER A 44 44.94 11.26 -4.16
C SER A 44 45.12 12.57 -3.37
N TYR A 45 44.08 13.00 -2.62
CA TYR A 45 44.10 14.30 -1.93
C TYR A 45 43.62 14.21 -0.48
N LEU A 46 44.50 14.42 0.47
CA LEU A 46 44.18 14.37 1.91
C LEU A 46 43.04 15.32 2.31
N TRP A 47 43.01 16.52 1.74
CA TRP A 47 41.93 17.49 2.01
C TRP A 47 40.55 16.98 1.57
N ALA A 48 40.46 16.26 0.44
CA ALA A 48 39.21 15.68 -0.05
C ALA A 48 38.71 14.58 0.89
N SER A 49 39.63 13.75 1.43
CA SER A 49 39.30 12.73 2.42
C SER A 49 38.76 13.35 3.72
N ILE A 50 39.43 14.40 4.24
CA ILE A 50 38.97 15.12 5.44
C ILE A 50 37.61 15.75 5.19
N PHE A 51 37.41 16.42 4.04
CA PHE A 51 36.15 17.03 3.67
C PHE A 51 35.02 16.00 3.61
N ALA A 52 35.24 14.83 2.98
CA ALA A 52 34.25 13.76 2.91
C ALA A 52 33.83 13.24 4.29
N LYS A 53 34.79 13.08 5.21
CA LYS A 53 34.50 12.64 6.59
C LYS A 53 33.72 13.70 7.38
N VAL A 54 34.09 14.97 7.25
CA VAL A 54 33.36 16.09 7.88
C VAL A 54 31.95 16.18 7.32
N LEU A 55 31.77 16.08 5.98
CA LEU A 55 30.46 16.08 5.34
C LEU A 55 29.61 14.90 5.82
N ALA A 56 30.18 13.70 5.92
CA ALA A 56 29.48 12.53 6.45
C ALA A 56 29.03 12.75 7.90
N ALA A 57 29.89 13.32 8.77
CA ALA A 57 29.54 13.63 10.15
C ALA A 57 28.37 14.64 10.22
N VAL A 58 28.42 15.71 9.43
CA VAL A 58 27.32 16.70 9.34
C VAL A 58 26.03 16.05 8.84
N MET A 59 26.13 15.19 7.81
CA MET A 59 24.98 14.46 7.30
C MET A 59 24.38 13.51 8.33
N VAL A 60 25.20 12.79 9.10
CA VAL A 60 24.73 11.93 10.21
C VAL A 60 23.95 12.73 11.23
N LEU A 61 24.43 13.90 11.64
CA LEU A 61 23.70 14.80 12.54
C LEU A 61 22.38 15.27 11.91
N GLY A 62 22.40 15.60 10.62
CA GLY A 62 21.20 15.97 9.88
C GLY A 62 20.17 14.84 9.79
N VAL A 63 20.61 13.60 9.55
CA VAL A 63 19.74 12.41 9.54
C VAL A 63 19.17 12.15 10.93
N PHE A 64 20.01 12.24 11.97
CA PHE A 64 19.58 12.00 13.36
C PHE A 64 18.50 13.00 13.81
N SER A 65 18.60 14.26 13.41
CA SER A 65 17.66 15.33 13.77
C SER A 65 16.30 15.27 13.06
N LYS A 66 16.17 14.48 11.97
CA LYS A 66 14.89 14.34 11.25
C LYS A 66 13.83 13.63 12.10
N ARG A 67 12.56 14.05 11.92
CA ARG A 67 11.40 13.33 12.44
C ARG A 67 11.07 12.19 11.48
N SER A 68 11.68 11.04 11.68
CA SER A 68 11.41 9.82 10.90
C SER A 68 11.65 8.60 11.79
N ASN A 69 11.19 7.43 11.36
CA ASN A 69 11.37 6.17 12.11
C ASN A 69 12.82 5.90 12.44
N ALA A 70 13.08 5.43 13.68
CA ALA A 70 14.43 5.22 14.20
C ALA A 70 15.23 4.20 13.37
N SER A 71 14.60 3.12 12.93
CA SER A 71 15.26 2.08 12.14
C SER A 71 15.72 2.60 10.78
N ILE A 72 14.89 3.42 10.10
CA ILE A 72 15.27 4.10 8.84
C ILE A 72 16.50 5.00 9.07
N LYS A 73 16.49 5.81 10.15
CA LYS A 73 17.64 6.66 10.50
C LYS A 73 18.90 5.84 10.76
N MET A 74 18.79 4.79 11.56
CA MET A 74 19.93 3.92 11.90
C MET A 74 20.54 3.28 10.65
N THR A 75 19.72 2.79 9.74
CA THR A 75 20.20 2.21 8.47
C THR A 75 21.01 3.22 7.66
N TRP A 76 20.50 4.44 7.51
CA TRP A 76 21.22 5.50 6.79
C TRP A 76 22.49 5.95 7.49
N ILE A 77 22.45 6.10 8.82
CA ILE A 77 23.64 6.43 9.62
C ILE A 77 24.71 5.36 9.43
N PHE A 78 24.33 4.08 9.50
CA PHE A 78 25.24 2.96 9.27
C PHE A 78 25.88 3.01 7.88
N ILE A 79 25.08 3.23 6.82
CA ILE A 79 25.57 3.30 5.44
C ILE A 79 26.53 4.50 5.25
N ILE A 80 26.18 5.67 5.78
CA ILE A 80 27.00 6.88 5.67
C ILE A 80 28.31 6.70 6.43
N MET A 81 28.30 6.08 7.61
CA MET A 81 29.52 5.84 8.39
C MET A 81 30.41 4.75 7.80
N ALA A 82 29.80 3.65 7.28
CA ALA A 82 30.56 2.56 6.66
C ALA A 82 31.16 2.98 5.30
N PHE A 83 30.47 3.81 4.55
CA PHE A 83 30.85 4.27 3.21
C PHE A 83 30.62 5.78 3.06
N PRO A 84 31.49 6.65 3.65
CA PRO A 84 31.22 8.07 3.78
C PRO A 84 30.86 8.77 2.48
N ILE A 85 31.56 8.46 1.38
CA ILE A 85 31.30 9.07 0.07
C ILE A 85 30.05 8.50 -0.57
N LEU A 86 30.01 7.17 -0.70
CA LEU A 86 28.89 6.47 -1.33
C LEU A 86 27.58 6.65 -0.53
N GLY A 87 27.66 6.55 0.80
CA GLY A 87 26.51 6.71 1.68
C GLY A 87 25.90 8.11 1.62
N VAL A 88 26.74 9.16 1.63
CA VAL A 88 26.28 10.55 1.45
C VAL A 88 25.64 10.73 0.09
N LEU A 89 26.29 10.22 -0.98
CA LEU A 89 25.74 10.28 -2.33
C LEU A 89 24.38 9.59 -2.42
N LEU A 90 24.27 8.34 -1.97
CA LEU A 90 23.02 7.59 -1.99
C LEU A 90 21.93 8.30 -1.17
N TYR A 91 22.28 8.82 0.00
CA TYR A 91 21.33 9.55 0.82
C TYR A 91 20.80 10.81 0.12
N LEU A 92 21.69 11.59 -0.50
CA LEU A 92 21.30 12.79 -1.26
C LEU A 92 20.47 12.44 -2.48
N LEU A 93 20.76 11.33 -3.14
CA LEU A 93 19.95 10.84 -4.26
C LEU A 93 18.54 10.43 -3.79
N VAL A 94 18.41 9.78 -2.62
CA VAL A 94 17.11 9.35 -2.09
C VAL A 94 16.28 10.53 -1.56
N TYR A 95 16.88 11.44 -0.79
CA TYR A 95 16.13 12.48 -0.08
C TYR A 95 16.35 13.90 -0.61
N GLY A 96 17.34 14.08 -1.48
CA GLY A 96 17.71 15.39 -2.04
C GLY A 96 16.95 15.79 -3.28
N SER A 97 16.08 14.93 -3.83
CA SER A 97 15.39 15.22 -5.09
C SER A 97 14.36 16.35 -4.90
N GLY A 98 14.49 17.40 -5.69
CA GLY A 98 13.50 18.50 -5.76
C GLY A 98 12.11 18.01 -6.19
N PHE A 99 12.04 16.84 -6.84
CA PHE A 99 10.81 16.23 -7.32
C PHE A 99 9.87 15.83 -6.15
N THR A 100 10.40 15.25 -5.07
CA THR A 100 9.59 14.92 -3.87
C THR A 100 8.95 16.16 -3.26
N LYS A 101 9.70 17.28 -3.22
CA LYS A 101 9.16 18.57 -2.73
C LYS A 101 8.11 19.16 -3.67
N THR A 102 8.31 19.02 -4.97
CA THR A 102 7.35 19.50 -5.99
C THR A 102 6.07 18.64 -5.92
N MET A 103 6.21 17.34 -5.84
CA MET A 103 5.07 16.42 -5.71
C MET A 103 4.28 16.70 -4.43
N ARG A 104 4.97 16.85 -3.29
CA ARG A 104 4.33 17.24 -2.03
C ARG A 104 3.51 18.53 -2.17
N LYS A 105 4.08 19.59 -2.75
CA LYS A 105 3.37 20.85 -2.97
C LYS A 105 2.15 20.70 -3.87
N ARG A 106 2.22 19.83 -4.90
CA ARG A 106 1.08 19.55 -5.77
C ARG A 106 -0.02 18.84 -5.01
N ILE A 107 0.31 17.78 -4.27
CA ILE A 107 -0.65 17.06 -3.42
C ILE A 107 -1.28 18.02 -2.43
N GLU A 108 -0.49 18.77 -1.64
CA GLU A 108 -0.99 19.76 -0.68
C GLU A 108 -1.94 20.80 -1.34
N ALA A 109 -1.64 21.23 -2.56
CA ALA A 109 -2.49 22.16 -3.30
C ALA A 109 -3.81 21.53 -3.77
N VAL A 110 -3.76 20.28 -4.20
CA VAL A 110 -4.94 19.51 -4.61
C VAL A 110 -5.80 19.19 -3.38
N ASP A 111 -5.20 18.77 -2.28
CA ASP A 111 -5.90 18.49 -1.02
C ASP A 111 -6.64 19.71 -0.48
N ALA A 112 -6.00 20.89 -0.53
CA ALA A 112 -6.63 22.13 -0.12
C ALA A 112 -7.91 22.44 -0.93
N MET A 113 -8.02 21.92 -2.16
CA MET A 113 -9.21 22.06 -3.00
C MET A 113 -10.23 20.94 -2.79
N LEU A 114 -9.77 19.70 -2.54
CA LEU A 114 -10.62 18.51 -2.48
C LEU A 114 -11.21 18.26 -1.09
N PHE A 115 -10.40 18.33 -0.04
CA PHE A 115 -10.82 17.95 1.30
C PHE A 115 -11.97 18.79 1.89
N PRO A 116 -12.15 20.08 1.55
CA PRO A 116 -13.33 20.82 1.95
C PRO A 116 -14.68 20.22 1.49
N TYR A 117 -14.67 19.38 0.44
CA TYR A 117 -15.87 18.66 -0.01
C TYR A 117 -16.20 17.42 0.85
N LEU A 118 -15.25 16.97 1.68
CA LEU A 118 -15.45 15.93 2.69
C LEU A 118 -15.90 16.50 4.03
N ASP A 119 -15.91 17.83 4.18
CA ASP A 119 -16.29 18.48 5.44
C ASP A 119 -17.71 18.07 5.85
N GLN A 120 -17.81 17.49 7.02
CA GLN A 120 -19.05 16.96 7.57
C GLN A 120 -19.32 17.54 8.96
N SER A 121 -20.58 17.42 9.37
CA SER A 121 -20.97 17.64 10.75
C SER A 121 -20.28 16.62 11.68
N HIS A 122 -19.62 17.09 12.73
CA HIS A 122 -19.00 16.23 13.76
C HIS A 122 -20.01 15.38 14.55
N LEU A 123 -21.30 15.47 14.27
CA LEU A 123 -22.35 14.74 14.99
C LEU A 123 -22.14 13.23 15.01
N ILE A 124 -21.67 12.67 13.89
CA ILE A 124 -21.43 11.20 13.78
C ILE A 124 -20.26 10.80 14.68
N LEU A 125 -19.14 11.56 14.64
CA LEU A 125 -17.99 11.32 15.50
C LEU A 125 -18.33 11.54 16.99
N ASP A 126 -19.11 12.57 17.31
CA ASP A 126 -19.54 12.83 18.69
C ASP A 126 -20.45 11.71 19.22
N GLN A 127 -21.29 11.15 18.35
CA GLN A 127 -22.10 9.98 18.70
C GLN A 127 -21.20 8.75 18.96
N LEU A 128 -20.25 8.47 18.08
CA LEU A 128 -19.28 7.38 18.27
C LEU A 128 -18.49 7.53 19.58
N LYS A 129 -18.04 8.75 19.92
CA LYS A 129 -17.34 9.03 21.19
C LYS A 129 -18.21 8.80 22.42
N LYS A 130 -19.52 8.96 22.32
CA LYS A 130 -20.46 8.63 23.41
C LYS A 130 -20.68 7.13 23.53
N GLU A 131 -20.75 6.42 22.42
CA GLU A 131 -20.91 4.97 22.37
C GLU A 131 -19.65 4.24 22.84
N ASN A 132 -18.49 4.61 22.26
CA ASN A 132 -17.19 4.06 22.65
C ASN A 132 -16.10 5.16 22.54
N LYS A 133 -15.66 5.67 23.69
CA LYS A 133 -14.69 6.75 23.75
C LYS A 133 -13.31 6.34 23.17
N VAL A 134 -12.88 5.11 23.35
CA VAL A 134 -11.57 4.62 22.89
C VAL A 134 -11.55 4.56 21.37
N VAL A 135 -12.54 3.92 20.77
CA VAL A 135 -12.70 3.85 19.32
C VAL A 135 -12.97 5.23 18.73
N GLY A 136 -13.85 6.03 19.35
CA GLY A 136 -14.14 7.39 18.90
C GLY A 136 -12.89 8.29 18.87
N ASN A 137 -11.93 8.09 19.79
CA ASN A 137 -10.66 8.81 19.76
C ASN A 137 -9.76 8.36 18.58
N GLN A 138 -9.78 7.07 18.19
CA GLN A 138 -9.05 6.59 17.01
C GLN A 138 -9.62 7.18 15.72
N PHE A 139 -10.93 7.20 15.58
CA PHE A 139 -11.60 7.84 14.46
C PHE A 139 -11.36 9.37 14.43
N SER A 140 -11.36 10.00 15.60
CA SER A 140 -11.04 11.43 15.75
C SER A 140 -9.60 11.75 15.33
N TYR A 141 -8.64 10.82 15.56
CA TYR A 141 -7.28 10.98 15.09
C TYR A 141 -7.23 11.06 13.55
N LEU A 142 -7.92 10.15 12.85
CA LEU A 142 -7.99 10.14 11.38
C LEU A 142 -8.70 11.37 10.82
N GLU A 143 -9.77 11.84 11.47
CA GLU A 143 -10.46 13.07 11.07
C GLU A 143 -9.61 14.32 11.29
N ASN A 144 -8.94 14.45 12.43
CA ASN A 144 -8.13 15.62 12.75
C ASN A 144 -6.81 15.68 11.98
N THR A 145 -6.14 14.53 11.79
CA THR A 145 -4.82 14.44 11.17
C THR A 145 -4.92 14.24 9.66
N GLY A 146 -5.75 13.30 9.22
CA GLY A 146 -5.90 12.92 7.81
C GLY A 146 -7.05 13.63 7.09
N LYS A 147 -7.92 14.37 7.82
CA LYS A 147 -9.14 15.00 7.27
C LYS A 147 -10.16 14.01 6.70
N PHE A 148 -10.12 12.75 7.13
CA PHE A 148 -11.04 11.71 6.68
C PHE A 148 -12.24 11.61 7.61
N PRO A 149 -13.48 11.91 7.13
CA PRO A 149 -14.66 11.90 7.98
C PRO A 149 -15.20 10.49 8.24
N VAL A 150 -15.98 10.38 9.30
CA VAL A 150 -16.67 9.15 9.71
C VAL A 150 -18.04 9.09 9.08
N TYR A 151 -18.43 7.93 8.56
CA TYR A 151 -19.72 7.73 7.91
C TYR A 151 -20.56 6.64 8.61
N ARG A 152 -21.89 6.80 8.55
CA ARG A 152 -22.88 5.77 8.96
C ARG A 152 -23.77 5.35 7.80
N ASN A 153 -24.12 6.26 6.90
CA ASN A 153 -24.96 5.98 5.74
C ASN A 153 -24.16 5.31 4.62
N THR A 154 -23.60 4.14 4.92
CA THR A 154 -22.78 3.37 3.97
C THR A 154 -23.03 1.88 4.19
N GLU A 155 -23.44 1.18 3.15
CA GLU A 155 -23.44 -0.28 3.10
C GLU A 155 -22.00 -0.76 2.82
N VAL A 156 -21.56 -1.73 3.60
CA VAL A 156 -20.21 -2.31 3.47
C VAL A 156 -20.34 -3.81 3.26
N VAL A 157 -19.75 -4.32 2.18
CA VAL A 157 -19.70 -5.75 1.87
C VAL A 157 -18.24 -6.19 1.78
N PHE A 158 -17.89 -7.21 2.55
CA PHE A 158 -16.57 -7.83 2.51
C PHE A 158 -16.57 -9.03 1.54
N TYR A 159 -15.53 -9.14 0.74
CA TYR A 159 -15.28 -10.26 -0.17
C TYR A 159 -14.05 -11.02 0.32
N LYS A 160 -14.27 -12.21 0.86
CA LYS A 160 -13.18 -13.06 1.34
C LYS A 160 -12.30 -13.63 0.23
N GLU A 161 -12.75 -13.57 -1.03
CA GLU A 161 -12.01 -14.01 -2.22
C GLU A 161 -11.98 -12.89 -3.27
N ALA A 162 -10.80 -12.65 -3.85
CA ALA A 162 -10.62 -11.63 -4.88
C ALA A 162 -11.51 -11.87 -6.11
N SER A 163 -11.74 -13.13 -6.50
CA SER A 163 -12.61 -13.49 -7.64
C SER A 163 -14.05 -13.04 -7.43
N ILE A 164 -14.61 -13.22 -6.22
CA ILE A 164 -15.97 -12.76 -5.89
C ILE A 164 -16.01 -11.22 -5.92
N GLY A 165 -14.94 -10.57 -5.44
CA GLY A 165 -14.81 -9.10 -5.52
C GLY A 165 -14.75 -8.61 -6.97
N LEU A 166 -14.05 -9.33 -7.86
CA LEU A 166 -13.99 -9.02 -9.29
C LEU A 166 -15.36 -9.14 -9.96
N ASP A 167 -16.09 -10.22 -9.70
CA ASP A 167 -17.44 -10.42 -10.26
C ASP A 167 -18.37 -9.26 -9.88
N ALA A 168 -18.37 -8.87 -8.60
CA ALA A 168 -19.15 -7.73 -8.13
C ALA A 168 -18.68 -6.40 -8.74
N GLN A 169 -17.39 -6.25 -9.02
CA GLN A 169 -16.83 -5.07 -9.68
C GLN A 169 -17.26 -5.01 -11.16
N LEU A 170 -17.21 -6.14 -11.88
CA LEU A 170 -17.68 -6.24 -13.28
C LEU A 170 -19.17 -5.88 -13.39
N GLU A 171 -20.00 -6.36 -12.45
CA GLU A 171 -21.41 -5.99 -12.38
C GLU A 171 -21.58 -4.47 -12.22
N ALA A 172 -20.92 -3.87 -11.21
CA ALA A 172 -21.03 -2.43 -10.96
C ALA A 172 -20.51 -1.59 -12.13
N LEU A 173 -19.39 -1.99 -12.77
CA LEU A 173 -18.86 -1.32 -13.96
C LEU A 173 -19.87 -1.37 -15.13
N SER A 174 -20.57 -2.49 -15.30
CA SER A 174 -21.58 -2.65 -16.36
C SER A 174 -22.80 -1.75 -16.17
N GLU A 175 -23.09 -1.34 -14.93
CA GLU A 175 -24.21 -0.48 -14.56
C GLU A 175 -23.89 1.02 -14.61
N ALA A 176 -22.63 1.40 -14.81
CA ALA A 176 -22.17 2.80 -14.81
C ALA A 176 -22.93 3.66 -15.81
N LYS A 177 -23.29 4.90 -15.40
CA LYS A 177 -24.07 5.85 -16.20
C LYS A 177 -23.39 7.20 -16.41
N LYS A 178 -22.44 7.57 -15.55
CA LYS A 178 -21.81 8.89 -15.56
C LYS A 178 -20.31 8.79 -15.70
N PHE A 179 -19.64 8.09 -14.79
CA PHE A 179 -18.20 7.95 -14.80
C PHE A 179 -17.72 6.68 -14.10
N ILE A 180 -16.53 6.22 -14.51
CA ILE A 180 -15.76 5.15 -13.91
C ILE A 180 -14.37 5.66 -13.64
N PHE A 181 -13.88 5.55 -12.39
CA PHE A 181 -12.51 5.84 -12.00
C PHE A 181 -11.85 4.57 -11.49
N MET A 182 -10.65 4.27 -11.99
CA MET A 182 -9.89 3.08 -11.59
C MET A 182 -8.42 3.47 -11.34
N GLU A 183 -7.91 3.15 -10.16
CA GLU A 183 -6.52 3.36 -9.70
C GLU A 183 -5.97 2.05 -9.17
N TYR A 184 -4.89 1.55 -9.78
CA TYR A 184 -4.30 0.27 -9.41
C TYR A 184 -2.78 0.30 -9.48
N HIS A 185 -2.12 -0.36 -8.51
CA HIS A 185 -0.66 -0.51 -8.57
C HIS A 185 -0.22 -1.36 -9.76
N ALA A 186 -0.90 -2.48 -10.03
CA ALA A 186 -0.55 -3.36 -11.13
C ALA A 186 -1.78 -3.71 -11.98
N ILE A 187 -1.59 -3.62 -13.28
CA ILE A 187 -2.56 -4.06 -14.29
C ILE A 187 -1.84 -5.03 -15.23
N GLU A 188 -2.40 -6.20 -15.46
CA GLU A 188 -1.94 -7.17 -16.44
C GLU A 188 -2.97 -7.28 -17.57
N ASP A 189 -2.60 -6.91 -18.79
CA ASP A 189 -3.50 -6.97 -19.95
C ASP A 189 -3.70 -8.43 -20.41
N ARG A 190 -4.41 -9.20 -19.59
CA ARG A 190 -4.77 -10.61 -19.80
C ARG A 190 -6.25 -10.84 -19.53
N GLN A 191 -6.61 -12.05 -19.04
CA GLN A 191 -7.99 -12.48 -18.95
C GLN A 191 -8.79 -11.61 -17.99
N SER A 192 -8.37 -11.44 -16.74
CA SER A 192 -9.10 -10.69 -15.72
C SER A 192 -9.30 -9.23 -16.10
N PHE A 193 -8.25 -8.55 -16.53
CA PHE A 193 -8.35 -7.17 -17.00
C PHE A 193 -9.03 -7.07 -18.39
N GLY A 194 -8.92 -8.09 -19.23
CA GLY A 194 -9.58 -8.15 -20.53
C GLY A 194 -11.10 -8.07 -20.43
N GLU A 195 -11.70 -8.66 -19.39
CA GLU A 195 -13.13 -8.56 -19.11
C GLU A 195 -13.52 -7.14 -18.69
N ILE A 196 -12.74 -6.51 -17.79
CA ILE A 196 -12.90 -5.11 -17.40
C ILE A 196 -12.78 -4.19 -18.64
N LYS A 197 -11.70 -4.36 -19.42
CA LYS A 197 -11.37 -3.57 -20.61
C LYS A 197 -12.51 -3.58 -21.64
N ALA A 198 -13.15 -4.73 -21.84
CA ALA A 198 -14.31 -4.85 -22.71
C ALA A 198 -15.51 -4.02 -22.22
N ILE A 199 -15.77 -4.02 -20.91
CA ILE A 199 -16.84 -3.23 -20.30
C ILE A 199 -16.51 -1.74 -20.41
N LEU A 200 -15.26 -1.31 -20.06
CA LEU A 200 -14.86 0.08 -20.13
C LEU A 200 -15.03 0.67 -21.53
N ARG A 201 -14.61 -0.08 -22.56
CA ARG A 201 -14.78 0.33 -23.95
C ARG A 201 -16.26 0.54 -24.30
N LYS A 202 -17.11 -0.41 -23.94
CA LYS A 202 -18.55 -0.30 -24.16
C LYS A 202 -19.14 0.92 -23.44
N LYS A 203 -18.70 1.19 -22.20
CA LYS A 203 -19.18 2.33 -21.40
C LYS A 203 -18.78 3.67 -22.01
N VAL A 204 -17.58 3.79 -22.58
CA VAL A 204 -17.19 4.99 -23.34
C VAL A 204 -18.09 5.18 -24.57
N GLU A 205 -18.39 4.11 -25.31
CA GLU A 205 -19.32 4.16 -26.45
C GLU A 205 -20.73 4.61 -26.01
N GLU A 206 -21.13 4.32 -24.75
CA GLU A 206 -22.39 4.77 -24.13
C GLU A 206 -22.31 6.22 -23.58
N GLY A 207 -21.15 6.89 -23.66
CA GLY A 207 -20.93 8.27 -23.20
C GLY A 207 -20.53 8.39 -21.73
N VAL A 208 -20.14 7.30 -21.07
CA VAL A 208 -19.60 7.29 -19.71
C VAL A 208 -18.16 7.78 -19.72
N GLU A 209 -17.80 8.70 -18.81
CA GLU A 209 -16.41 9.14 -18.62
C GLU A 209 -15.61 8.03 -17.93
N VAL A 210 -14.49 7.61 -18.53
CA VAL A 210 -13.62 6.58 -17.95
C VAL A 210 -12.22 7.12 -17.74
N ARG A 211 -11.72 7.01 -16.50
CA ARG A 211 -10.34 7.35 -16.14
C ARG A 211 -9.65 6.13 -15.54
N LEU A 212 -8.48 5.80 -16.08
CA LEU A 212 -7.62 4.73 -15.63
C LEU A 212 -6.26 5.28 -15.19
N PHE A 213 -5.84 4.92 -13.99
CA PHE A 213 -4.58 5.35 -13.39
C PHE A 213 -3.82 4.13 -12.87
N TYR A 214 -2.51 4.01 -13.20
CA TYR A 214 -1.73 2.87 -12.74
C TYR A 214 -0.26 3.24 -12.48
N ASP A 215 0.40 2.41 -11.62
CA ASP A 215 1.83 2.56 -11.33
C ASP A 215 2.69 1.87 -12.39
N ASP A 216 3.71 2.57 -12.92
CA ASP A 216 4.58 2.04 -13.98
C ASP A 216 5.39 0.83 -13.51
N VAL A 217 5.92 0.84 -12.27
CA VAL A 217 6.72 -0.28 -11.73
C VAL A 217 5.86 -1.50 -11.47
N GLY A 218 4.67 -1.29 -10.90
CA GLY A 218 3.73 -2.36 -10.62
C GLY A 218 3.25 -3.08 -11.86
N SER A 219 3.10 -2.35 -12.97
CA SER A 219 2.59 -2.90 -14.24
C SER A 219 3.70 -3.31 -15.23
N ILE A 220 4.97 -3.12 -14.87
CA ILE A 220 6.09 -3.41 -15.77
C ILE A 220 6.16 -4.91 -16.07
N GLY A 221 6.27 -5.27 -17.35
CA GLY A 221 6.24 -6.67 -17.80
C GLY A 221 4.85 -7.28 -17.95
N PHE A 222 3.80 -6.56 -17.55
CA PHE A 222 2.41 -7.00 -17.60
C PHE A 222 1.60 -6.34 -18.71
N ILE A 223 2.02 -5.14 -19.16
CA ILE A 223 1.34 -4.36 -20.20
C ILE A 223 2.29 -4.02 -21.36
N ASP A 224 1.71 -3.81 -22.54
CA ASP A 224 2.41 -3.34 -23.73
C ASP A 224 2.79 -1.85 -23.58
N PRO A 225 3.95 -1.39 -24.12
CA PRO A 225 4.29 0.04 -24.17
C PRO A 225 3.25 0.92 -24.87
N LYS A 226 2.40 0.36 -25.72
CA LYS A 226 1.31 1.07 -26.41
C LYS A 226 0.00 1.07 -25.65
N PHE A 227 -0.05 0.50 -24.45
CA PHE A 227 -1.28 0.35 -23.67
C PHE A 227 -2.01 1.68 -23.47
N VAL A 228 -1.29 2.74 -23.09
CA VAL A 228 -1.89 4.07 -22.91
C VAL A 228 -2.51 4.57 -24.22
N GLN A 229 -1.78 4.45 -25.34
CA GLN A 229 -2.27 4.85 -26.64
C GLN A 229 -3.54 4.08 -27.02
N GLU A 230 -3.57 2.76 -26.79
CA GLU A 230 -4.75 1.92 -27.03
C GLU A 230 -5.96 2.37 -26.20
N MET A 231 -5.75 2.71 -24.90
CA MET A 231 -6.81 3.21 -24.03
C MET A 231 -7.35 4.57 -24.55
N GLU A 232 -6.46 5.48 -24.91
CA GLU A 232 -6.83 6.81 -25.42
C GLU A 232 -7.57 6.74 -26.78
N GLU A 233 -7.17 5.82 -27.67
CA GLU A 233 -7.85 5.57 -28.93
C GLU A 233 -9.31 5.09 -28.72
N TRP A 234 -9.61 4.47 -27.59
CA TRP A 234 -10.99 4.09 -27.21
C TRP A 234 -11.73 5.20 -26.46
N GLY A 235 -11.07 6.34 -26.18
CA GLY A 235 -11.65 7.44 -25.40
C GLY A 235 -11.53 7.26 -23.89
N ILE A 236 -10.76 6.28 -23.42
CA ILE A 236 -10.44 6.09 -22.00
C ILE A 236 -9.26 7.02 -21.66
N GLN A 237 -9.46 7.93 -20.70
CA GLN A 237 -8.36 8.75 -20.20
C GLN A 237 -7.43 7.87 -19.35
N CYS A 238 -6.18 7.72 -19.78
CA CYS A 238 -5.22 6.84 -19.12
C CYS A 238 -3.96 7.61 -18.67
N ARG A 239 -3.57 7.46 -17.39
CA ARG A 239 -2.36 8.10 -16.84
C ARG A 239 -1.48 7.09 -16.12
N ILE A 240 -0.17 7.33 -16.15
CA ILE A 240 0.86 6.51 -15.51
C ILE A 240 1.42 7.26 -14.31
N PHE A 241 1.44 6.60 -13.14
CA PHE A 241 2.15 7.11 -11.99
C PHE A 241 3.64 6.82 -12.10
N ASN A 242 4.44 7.87 -11.90
CA ASN A 242 5.90 7.83 -11.72
C ASN A 242 6.62 6.92 -12.73
N PRO A 243 6.56 7.25 -14.05
CA PRO A 243 7.15 6.43 -15.10
C PRO A 243 8.66 6.29 -14.93
N ILE A 244 9.17 5.08 -15.20
CA ILE A 244 10.60 4.78 -15.13
C ILE A 244 11.30 5.45 -16.31
N VAL A 245 12.21 6.37 -15.99
CA VAL A 245 13.12 7.01 -16.94
C VAL A 245 14.56 6.62 -16.63
N PRO A 246 15.46 6.54 -17.65
CA PRO A 246 16.86 6.17 -17.46
C PRO A 246 17.68 7.34 -16.86
N MET A 247 17.22 7.88 -15.75
CA MET A 247 17.91 8.88 -14.93
C MET A 247 17.87 8.46 -13.49
N VAL A 248 18.88 8.86 -12.71
CA VAL A 248 18.90 8.62 -11.26
C VAL A 248 17.85 9.53 -10.62
N ASN A 249 16.62 9.11 -10.67
CA ASN A 249 15.50 9.74 -9.96
C ASN A 249 14.97 8.79 -8.92
N LEU A 250 15.35 9.00 -7.66
CA LEU A 250 15.03 8.11 -6.54
C LEU A 250 13.65 8.38 -5.90
N PHE A 251 12.88 9.32 -6.43
CA PHE A 251 11.42 9.33 -6.26
C PHE A 251 10.78 8.02 -6.80
N MET A 252 11.52 7.27 -7.60
CA MET A 252 11.17 5.91 -8.01
C MET A 252 10.87 4.97 -6.82
N ASN A 253 11.29 5.32 -5.61
CA ASN A 253 10.99 4.54 -4.40
C ASN A 253 9.54 4.74 -3.91
N ASN A 254 8.94 5.90 -4.17
CA ASN A 254 7.56 6.17 -3.80
C ASN A 254 6.64 5.64 -4.91
N ARG A 255 5.80 4.68 -4.57
CA ARG A 255 4.90 3.99 -5.52
C ARG A 255 3.45 4.20 -5.11
N ASP A 256 2.59 4.28 -6.09
CA ASP A 256 1.17 4.17 -5.86
C ASP A 256 0.80 2.70 -5.64
N HIS A 257 0.34 2.40 -4.43
CA HIS A 257 -0.09 1.05 -4.07
C HIS A 257 -1.57 0.99 -3.73
N ARG A 258 -2.31 2.07 -3.98
CA ARG A 258 -3.77 2.12 -3.84
C ARG A 258 -4.43 1.17 -4.85
N LYS A 259 -5.62 0.68 -4.52
CA LYS A 259 -6.50 -0.07 -5.40
C LYS A 259 -7.90 0.46 -5.18
N ILE A 260 -8.34 1.30 -6.10
CA ILE A 260 -9.62 2.01 -5.99
C ILE A 260 -10.38 1.85 -7.29
N THR A 261 -11.63 1.44 -7.21
CA THR A 261 -12.60 1.57 -8.30
C THR A 261 -13.80 2.34 -7.80
N VAL A 262 -14.20 3.37 -8.53
CA VAL A 262 -15.39 4.17 -8.22
C VAL A 262 -16.30 4.17 -9.43
N VAL A 263 -17.59 3.90 -9.21
CA VAL A 263 -18.64 3.97 -10.22
C VAL A 263 -19.66 5.00 -9.81
N ASP A 264 -19.85 6.02 -10.65
CA ASP A 264 -20.84 7.10 -10.51
C ASP A 264 -20.79 7.85 -9.16
N GLY A 265 -19.71 7.70 -8.38
CA GLY A 265 -19.57 8.20 -7.02
C GLY A 265 -20.48 7.52 -6.00
N GLN A 266 -21.21 6.46 -6.37
CA GLN A 266 -22.19 5.74 -5.53
C GLN A 266 -21.65 4.39 -5.03
N VAL A 267 -20.81 3.73 -5.82
CA VAL A 267 -20.23 2.43 -5.51
C VAL A 267 -18.72 2.55 -5.57
N GLY A 268 -18.05 2.08 -4.54
CA GLY A 268 -16.60 2.08 -4.45
C GLY A 268 -16.06 0.72 -4.05
N PHE A 269 -14.91 0.33 -4.61
CA PHE A 269 -14.19 -0.89 -4.25
C PHE A 269 -12.77 -0.55 -3.84
N THR A 270 -12.27 -1.26 -2.84
CA THR A 270 -10.86 -1.30 -2.47
C THR A 270 -10.49 -2.65 -1.87
N GLY A 271 -9.20 -2.92 -1.66
CA GLY A 271 -8.75 -4.20 -1.10
C GLY A 271 -7.29 -4.48 -1.42
N GLY A 272 -6.87 -5.74 -1.26
CA GLY A 272 -5.50 -6.16 -1.45
C GLY A 272 -5.12 -6.47 -2.91
N TYR A 273 -6.09 -6.87 -3.75
CA TYR A 273 -5.83 -7.40 -5.08
C TYR A 273 -5.58 -6.34 -6.15
N ASN A 274 -4.64 -6.63 -7.05
CA ASN A 274 -4.43 -5.91 -8.29
C ASN A 274 -5.23 -6.55 -9.44
N LEU A 275 -5.19 -5.93 -10.62
CA LEU A 275 -5.87 -6.43 -11.81
C LEU A 275 -4.93 -7.30 -12.67
N ALA A 276 -4.53 -8.45 -12.10
CA ALA A 276 -3.69 -9.44 -12.78
C ALA A 276 -4.21 -10.86 -12.48
N ASP A 277 -4.02 -11.76 -13.43
CA ASP A 277 -4.61 -13.11 -13.41
C ASP A 277 -4.24 -13.94 -12.17
N GLU A 278 -3.06 -13.71 -11.59
CA GLU A 278 -2.60 -14.41 -10.39
C GLU A 278 -3.46 -14.10 -9.15
N TYR A 279 -3.98 -12.87 -9.02
CA TYR A 279 -4.82 -12.47 -7.88
C TYR A 279 -6.18 -13.18 -7.87
N PHE A 280 -6.63 -13.62 -9.02
CA PHE A 280 -7.92 -14.30 -9.22
C PHE A 280 -7.78 -15.81 -9.41
N ASN A 281 -6.60 -16.36 -9.14
CA ASN A 281 -6.27 -17.78 -9.30
C ASN A 281 -6.49 -18.34 -10.71
N ILE A 282 -6.49 -17.49 -11.75
CA ILE A 282 -6.49 -17.89 -13.15
C ILE A 282 -5.12 -18.49 -13.52
N HIS A 283 -4.07 -17.96 -12.90
CA HIS A 283 -2.71 -18.47 -12.94
C HIS A 283 -2.15 -18.51 -11.53
N SER A 284 -1.62 -19.64 -11.06
CA SER A 284 -1.27 -19.85 -9.65
C SER A 284 0.21 -20.22 -9.47
N PRO A 285 1.17 -19.31 -9.71
CA PRO A 285 2.61 -19.61 -9.63
C PRO A 285 3.08 -19.89 -8.20
N TYR A 286 2.34 -19.42 -7.19
CA TYR A 286 2.66 -19.53 -5.76
C TYR A 286 1.59 -20.32 -4.98
N GLY A 287 0.94 -21.29 -5.63
CA GLY A 287 -0.23 -21.97 -5.07
C GLY A 287 -1.46 -21.08 -5.08
N TYR A 288 -2.41 -21.33 -4.18
CA TYR A 288 -3.61 -20.51 -4.09
C TYR A 288 -3.28 -19.11 -3.61
N TRP A 289 -3.67 -18.09 -4.38
CA TRP A 289 -3.51 -16.68 -4.01
C TRP A 289 -4.71 -16.22 -3.20
N LYS A 290 -4.52 -15.99 -1.91
CA LYS A 290 -5.55 -15.53 -1.00
C LYS A 290 -5.50 -14.03 -0.87
N ASP A 291 -6.52 -13.34 -1.39
CA ASP A 291 -6.69 -11.89 -1.26
C ASP A 291 -8.15 -11.53 -1.00
N THR A 292 -8.38 -10.33 -0.50
CA THR A 292 -9.69 -9.86 -0.06
C THR A 292 -9.99 -8.46 -0.56
N GLY A 293 -11.27 -8.15 -0.67
CA GLY A 293 -11.75 -6.83 -1.06
C GLY A 293 -12.95 -6.38 -0.25
N ILE A 294 -13.28 -5.11 -0.40
CA ILE A 294 -14.42 -4.47 0.23
C ILE A 294 -15.15 -3.58 -0.78
N ARG A 295 -16.48 -3.63 -0.78
CA ARG A 295 -17.36 -2.73 -1.52
C ARG A 295 -18.05 -1.79 -0.56
N LEU A 296 -18.07 -0.52 -0.90
CA LEU A 296 -18.82 0.53 -0.24
C LEU A 296 -19.95 1.02 -1.16
N ARG A 297 -21.13 1.27 -0.60
CA ARG A 297 -22.23 1.97 -1.27
C ARG A 297 -22.77 3.04 -0.34
N GLY A 298 -22.78 4.29 -0.78
CA GLY A 298 -23.23 5.43 0.02
C GLY A 298 -22.16 6.49 0.26
N GLU A 299 -22.31 7.24 1.34
CA GLU A 299 -21.54 8.48 1.59
C GLU A 299 -20.02 8.27 1.62
N ALA A 300 -19.54 7.16 2.15
CA ALA A 300 -18.11 6.88 2.25
C ALA A 300 -17.42 6.73 0.87
N VAL A 301 -18.16 6.49 -0.21
CA VAL A 301 -17.63 6.46 -1.58
C VAL A 301 -17.10 7.83 -2.00
N GLY A 302 -17.63 8.91 -1.42
CA GLY A 302 -17.12 10.27 -1.62
C GLY A 302 -15.63 10.38 -1.29
N THR A 303 -15.17 9.77 -0.18
CA THR A 303 -13.75 9.74 0.17
C THR A 303 -12.93 9.01 -0.89
N LEU A 304 -13.33 7.80 -1.33
CA LEU A 304 -12.61 7.07 -2.38
C LEU A 304 -12.58 7.85 -3.71
N THR A 305 -13.66 8.56 -4.04
CA THR A 305 -13.73 9.43 -5.22
C THR A 305 -12.68 10.55 -5.15
N LEU A 306 -12.57 11.20 -4.00
CA LEU A 306 -11.62 12.30 -3.82
C LEU A 306 -10.18 11.79 -3.75
N LEU A 307 -9.92 10.61 -3.18
CA LEU A 307 -8.59 9.98 -3.18
C LEU A 307 -8.11 9.68 -4.60
N PHE A 308 -8.98 9.17 -5.47
CA PHE A 308 -8.64 9.02 -6.89
C PHE A 308 -8.34 10.36 -7.55
N LEU A 309 -9.18 11.37 -7.33
CA LEU A 309 -9.01 12.70 -7.93
C LEU A 309 -7.75 13.42 -7.41
N GLU A 310 -7.36 13.20 -6.15
CA GLU A 310 -6.09 13.66 -5.57
C GLU A 310 -4.91 13.21 -6.43
N MET A 311 -4.77 11.91 -6.64
CA MET A 311 -3.68 11.34 -7.42
C MET A 311 -3.77 11.74 -8.90
N TRP A 312 -4.97 11.74 -9.47
CA TRP A 312 -5.20 12.13 -10.86
C TRP A 312 -4.74 13.55 -11.16
N HIS A 313 -5.03 14.50 -10.27
CA HIS A 313 -4.68 15.91 -10.44
C HIS A 313 -3.28 16.26 -9.96
N ALA A 314 -2.72 15.51 -8.99
CA ALA A 314 -1.33 15.72 -8.57
C ALA A 314 -0.31 15.40 -9.67
N MET A 315 -0.69 14.56 -10.67
CA MET A 315 0.18 14.23 -11.81
C MET A 315 0.16 15.27 -12.91
N ASP A 316 -0.76 16.20 -12.89
CA ASP A 316 -0.94 17.20 -13.94
C ASP A 316 -1.01 18.60 -13.32
N ASP A 317 -0.55 19.63 -14.05
CA ASP A 317 -0.70 21.04 -13.67
C ASP A 317 -2.08 21.61 -14.07
N SER A 318 -2.99 20.75 -14.54
CA SER A 318 -4.33 21.18 -14.95
C SER A 318 -5.17 21.58 -13.73
N PRO A 319 -5.89 22.70 -13.81
CA PRO A 319 -6.73 23.13 -12.69
C PRO A 319 -7.85 22.11 -12.44
N VAL A 320 -8.03 21.76 -11.18
CA VAL A 320 -9.14 20.91 -10.72
C VAL A 320 -10.44 21.65 -10.98
N ARG A 321 -11.30 21.15 -11.87
CA ARG A 321 -12.58 21.76 -12.23
C ARG A 321 -13.70 20.75 -12.11
N GLY A 322 -14.90 21.22 -11.78
CA GLY A 322 -16.13 20.41 -11.82
C GLY A 322 -16.19 19.27 -10.81
N LEU A 323 -15.47 19.34 -9.68
CA LEU A 323 -15.47 18.31 -8.63
C LEU A 323 -16.85 17.89 -8.17
N TYR A 324 -17.77 18.86 -8.07
CA TYR A 324 -19.17 18.62 -7.69
C TYR A 324 -19.92 17.68 -8.67
N ASN A 325 -19.39 17.46 -9.87
CA ASN A 325 -19.99 16.52 -10.82
C ASN A 325 -19.72 15.06 -10.42
N TYR A 326 -18.66 14.81 -9.65
CA TYR A 326 -18.25 13.47 -9.24
C TYR A 326 -18.74 13.10 -7.83
N LEU A 327 -19.28 14.06 -7.09
CA LEU A 327 -19.93 13.81 -5.81
C LEU A 327 -21.44 13.90 -5.97
N PRO A 328 -22.20 12.89 -5.57
CA PRO A 328 -23.64 12.92 -5.63
C PRO A 328 -24.20 14.07 -4.78
N ARG A 329 -25.21 14.77 -5.30
CA ARG A 329 -25.91 15.80 -4.53
C ARG A 329 -26.74 15.22 -3.40
N HIS A 330 -27.22 13.98 -3.57
CA HIS A 330 -28.00 13.23 -2.60
C HIS A 330 -27.52 11.78 -2.62
N TRP A 331 -27.25 11.26 -1.45
CA TRP A 331 -26.91 9.88 -1.23
C TRP A 331 -28.18 9.07 -0.97
N GLU A 332 -28.26 7.88 -1.55
CA GLU A 332 -29.29 6.92 -1.17
C GLU A 332 -29.17 6.61 0.33
N ARG A 333 -30.30 6.35 0.99
CA ARG A 333 -30.28 5.91 2.37
C ARG A 333 -30.04 4.42 2.43
N TYR A 334 -28.90 4.07 2.96
CA TYR A 334 -28.56 2.68 3.29
C TYR A 334 -28.81 2.47 4.78
N ASN A 335 -29.42 1.35 5.15
CA ASN A 335 -29.54 0.92 6.55
C ASN A 335 -28.20 0.40 7.06
N GLY A 336 -27.12 1.17 6.82
CA GLY A 336 -25.79 0.85 7.30
C GLY A 336 -25.78 0.83 8.83
N GLN A 337 -25.35 -0.29 9.40
CA GLN A 337 -25.07 -0.41 10.83
C GLN A 337 -23.56 -0.18 11.04
N GLY A 338 -23.21 0.36 12.19
CA GLY A 338 -21.82 0.64 12.55
C GLY A 338 -21.27 1.90 11.89
N TYR A 339 -19.95 2.00 11.86
CA TYR A 339 -19.19 3.15 11.39
C TYR A 339 -18.16 2.74 10.35
N CYS A 340 -18.00 3.56 9.31
CA CYS A 340 -17.08 3.35 8.21
C CYS A 340 -16.26 4.62 7.99
N LEU A 341 -14.93 4.48 7.85
CA LEU A 341 -14.01 5.57 7.58
C LEU A 341 -12.96 5.12 6.58
N PRO A 342 -13.13 5.40 5.28
CA PRO A 342 -12.05 5.27 4.30
C PRO A 342 -10.98 6.31 4.58
N TYR A 343 -9.71 5.91 4.51
CA TYR A 343 -8.56 6.77 4.73
C TYR A 343 -7.43 6.43 3.77
N ALA A 344 -6.49 7.34 3.63
CA ALA A 344 -5.28 7.13 2.85
C ALA A 344 -4.05 7.62 3.61
N TYR A 345 -2.91 7.20 3.12
CA TYR A 345 -1.60 7.65 3.55
C TYR A 345 -0.76 8.00 2.33
N ALA A 346 -0.01 9.09 2.42
CA ALA A 346 0.97 9.49 1.44
C ALA A 346 2.37 9.61 2.07
N PRO A 347 3.43 9.15 1.39
CA PRO A 347 4.80 9.27 1.89
C PRO A 347 5.26 10.73 2.08
N THR A 348 4.47 11.66 1.59
CA THR A 348 4.66 13.11 1.72
C THR A 348 4.07 13.69 2.98
N ASP A 349 3.25 12.92 3.71
CA ASP A 349 2.61 13.35 4.94
C ASP A 349 3.63 13.47 6.09
N ASP A 350 3.36 14.38 7.02
CA ASP A 350 4.23 14.59 8.17
C ASP A 350 4.08 13.49 9.24
N MET A 351 2.96 12.74 9.21
CA MET A 351 2.63 11.69 10.17
C MET A 351 2.49 10.33 9.46
N PRO A 352 3.03 9.24 10.04
CA PRO A 352 2.91 7.89 9.48
C PRO A 352 1.54 7.28 9.75
N LEU A 353 0.50 7.86 9.17
CA LEU A 353 -0.91 7.58 9.45
C LEU A 353 -1.26 6.09 9.28
N ALA A 354 -0.64 5.42 8.30
CA ALA A 354 -0.81 3.98 8.07
C ALA A 354 -0.35 3.14 9.28
N GLU A 355 0.81 3.47 9.87
CA GLU A 355 1.31 2.78 11.06
C GLU A 355 0.52 3.14 12.30
N ASP A 356 0.18 4.42 12.46
CA ASP A 356 -0.53 4.93 13.63
C ASP A 356 -1.92 4.30 13.78
N VAL A 357 -2.64 4.05 12.68
CA VAL A 357 -3.92 3.31 12.70
C VAL A 357 -3.72 1.91 13.27
N TYR A 358 -2.73 1.18 12.76
CA TYR A 358 -2.47 -0.19 13.23
C TYR A 358 -2.01 -0.21 14.69
N LEU A 359 -1.14 0.72 15.09
CA LEU A 359 -0.70 0.84 16.48
C LEU A 359 -1.87 1.14 17.42
N ASN A 360 -2.74 2.09 17.07
CA ASN A 360 -3.92 2.42 17.86
C ASN A 360 -4.84 1.21 18.03
N MET A 361 -5.12 0.47 16.95
CA MET A 361 -5.94 -0.73 16.99
C MET A 361 -5.33 -1.81 17.88
N ILE A 362 -4.04 -2.14 17.70
CA ILE A 362 -3.34 -3.18 18.49
C ILE A 362 -3.27 -2.80 19.98
N GLN A 363 -3.05 -1.52 20.28
CA GLN A 363 -2.93 -1.05 21.67
C GLN A 363 -4.28 -1.03 22.39
N SER A 364 -5.37 -0.79 21.69
CA SER A 364 -6.73 -0.80 22.26
C SER A 364 -7.31 -2.19 22.49
N ALA A 365 -6.70 -3.24 21.92
CA ALA A 365 -7.18 -4.61 22.02
C ALA A 365 -7.25 -5.11 23.46
N THR A 366 -8.36 -5.77 23.79
CA THR A 366 -8.63 -6.37 25.11
C THR A 366 -8.75 -7.89 25.05
N GLU A 367 -9.21 -8.47 23.94
CA GLU A 367 -9.47 -9.90 23.79
C GLU A 367 -8.63 -10.52 22.67
N SER A 368 -8.63 -9.92 21.47
CA SER A 368 -8.00 -10.53 20.29
C SER A 368 -7.46 -9.51 19.30
N VAL A 369 -6.36 -9.88 18.60
CA VAL A 369 -5.77 -9.18 17.47
C VAL A 369 -5.45 -10.20 16.38
N TYR A 370 -6.16 -10.16 15.26
CA TYR A 370 -5.93 -11.05 14.13
C TYR A 370 -5.46 -10.26 12.92
N ILE A 371 -4.40 -10.73 12.27
CA ILE A 371 -3.72 -10.01 11.20
C ILE A 371 -3.46 -10.94 10.02
N THR A 372 -3.72 -10.47 8.79
CA THR A 372 -3.18 -11.05 7.56
C THR A 372 -2.27 -10.04 6.89
N THR A 373 -1.13 -10.48 6.38
CA THR A 373 -0.21 -9.64 5.60
C THR A 373 0.72 -10.51 4.75
N PRO A 374 1.11 -10.10 3.53
CA PRO A 374 2.11 -10.82 2.75
C PRO A 374 3.52 -10.72 3.33
N TYR A 375 3.81 -9.62 4.03
CA TYR A 375 5.14 -9.31 4.54
C TYR A 375 5.07 -8.83 5.99
N LEU A 376 5.91 -9.42 6.86
CA LEU A 376 6.03 -9.03 8.26
C LEU A 376 7.41 -8.41 8.49
N ILE A 377 7.55 -7.15 8.09
CA ILE A 377 8.80 -6.37 8.18
C ILE A 377 8.49 -5.08 8.95
N ILE A 378 8.15 -5.26 10.20
CA ILE A 378 7.55 -4.25 11.07
C ILE A 378 8.59 -3.43 11.82
N THR A 379 8.17 -2.26 12.25
CA THR A 379 8.95 -1.38 13.12
C THR A 379 9.12 -1.98 14.52
N ASP A 380 10.05 -1.43 15.29
CA ASP A 380 10.22 -1.83 16.68
C ASP A 380 8.99 -1.44 17.52
N GLU A 381 8.33 -0.34 17.19
CA GLU A 381 7.09 0.13 17.80
C GLU A 381 5.96 -0.89 17.61
N MET A 382 5.71 -1.32 16.36
CA MET A 382 4.70 -2.34 16.06
C MET A 382 5.04 -3.69 16.69
N SER A 383 6.30 -4.10 16.59
CA SER A 383 6.77 -5.35 17.21
C SER A 383 6.56 -5.33 18.73
N ARG A 384 6.85 -4.21 19.38
CA ARG A 384 6.62 -4.02 20.80
C ARG A 384 5.14 -4.01 21.15
N ALA A 385 4.29 -3.34 20.36
CA ALA A 385 2.84 -3.29 20.57
C ALA A 385 2.22 -4.71 20.53
N LEU A 386 2.56 -5.52 19.52
CA LEU A 386 2.13 -6.91 19.40
C LEU A 386 2.60 -7.77 20.58
N CYS A 387 3.87 -7.64 20.97
CA CYS A 387 4.41 -8.35 22.11
C CYS A 387 3.71 -7.97 23.43
N LEU A 388 3.42 -6.69 23.63
CA LEU A 388 2.72 -6.20 24.82
C LEU A 388 1.26 -6.67 24.84
N ALA A 389 0.56 -6.66 23.71
CA ALA A 389 -0.79 -7.18 23.60
C ALA A 389 -0.84 -8.67 24.03
N ALA A 390 0.04 -9.51 23.45
CA ALA A 390 0.13 -10.92 23.82
C ALA A 390 0.50 -11.13 25.30
N LYS A 391 1.41 -10.31 25.86
CA LYS A 391 1.80 -10.38 27.28
C LYS A 391 0.68 -9.91 28.23
N ARG A 392 -0.25 -9.08 27.78
CA ARG A 392 -1.45 -8.71 28.52
C ARG A 392 -2.52 -9.81 28.51
N GLY A 393 -2.32 -10.88 27.74
CA GLY A 393 -3.30 -11.97 27.62
C GLY A 393 -4.22 -11.85 26.39
N VAL A 394 -3.99 -10.88 25.50
CA VAL A 394 -4.72 -10.76 24.24
C VAL A 394 -4.30 -11.90 23.29
N ASP A 395 -5.24 -12.55 22.65
CA ASP A 395 -4.99 -13.59 21.63
C ASP A 395 -4.51 -12.95 20.33
N VAL A 396 -3.19 -12.86 20.15
CA VAL A 396 -2.58 -12.24 18.96
C VAL A 396 -2.20 -13.32 17.95
N ARG A 397 -2.83 -13.28 16.75
CA ARG A 397 -2.57 -14.23 15.66
C ARG A 397 -2.22 -13.50 14.36
N ILE A 398 -1.19 -13.97 13.67
CA ILE A 398 -0.73 -13.42 12.40
C ILE A 398 -0.68 -14.52 11.35
N VAL A 399 -1.33 -14.34 10.20
CA VAL A 399 -1.29 -15.25 9.06
C VAL A 399 -0.42 -14.65 7.96
N LEU A 400 0.56 -15.43 7.50
CA LEU A 400 1.58 -15.07 6.52
C LEU A 400 1.60 -16.09 5.38
N PRO A 401 2.25 -15.81 4.23
CA PRO A 401 2.37 -16.78 3.16
C PRO A 401 3.06 -18.07 3.59
N GLY A 402 2.56 -19.21 3.13
CA GLY A 402 3.26 -20.48 3.21
C GLY A 402 4.22 -20.70 2.04
N ILE A 403 3.81 -20.24 0.84
CA ILE A 403 4.62 -20.22 -0.38
C ILE A 403 4.92 -18.76 -0.73
N PRO A 404 6.17 -18.29 -0.61
CA PRO A 404 6.49 -16.88 -0.84
C PRO A 404 6.65 -16.53 -2.33
N ASP A 405 6.30 -15.28 -2.70
CA ASP A 405 6.62 -14.68 -4.00
C ASP A 405 8.10 -14.32 -4.14
N LYS A 406 8.72 -13.90 -3.02
CA LYS A 406 10.12 -13.46 -2.92
C LYS A 406 10.81 -14.11 -1.72
N ALA A 407 11.65 -15.12 -1.99
CA ALA A 407 12.33 -15.88 -0.95
C ALA A 407 13.18 -15.01 0.01
N PHE A 408 13.79 -13.93 -0.51
CA PHE A 408 14.60 -13.00 0.29
C PHE A 408 13.74 -12.20 1.28
N VAL A 409 12.61 -11.63 0.82
CA VAL A 409 11.66 -10.88 1.65
C VAL A 409 11.05 -11.78 2.73
N PHE A 410 10.73 -13.02 2.36
CA PHE A 410 10.22 -14.01 3.30
C PHE A 410 11.25 -14.39 4.39
N ALA A 411 12.54 -14.47 4.04
CA ALA A 411 13.60 -14.70 5.02
C ALA A 411 13.71 -13.54 6.03
N ILE A 412 13.46 -12.31 5.59
CA ILE A 412 13.41 -11.14 6.48
C ILE A 412 12.17 -11.23 7.37
N SER A 413 10.98 -11.48 6.83
CA SER A 413 9.74 -11.66 7.62
C SER A 413 9.94 -12.72 8.71
N ARG A 414 10.51 -13.87 8.38
CA ARG A 414 10.83 -14.92 9.35
C ARG A 414 11.85 -14.51 10.41
N SER A 415 12.62 -13.43 10.21
CA SER A 415 13.55 -12.91 11.22
C SER A 415 12.83 -12.29 12.42
N TYR A 416 11.58 -11.86 12.25
CA TYR A 416 10.74 -11.28 13.32
C TYR A 416 10.04 -12.35 14.17
N TYR A 417 9.84 -13.56 13.68
CA TYR A 417 9.13 -14.64 14.37
C TYR A 417 9.63 -14.91 15.80
N PRO A 418 10.95 -15.02 16.06
CA PRO A 418 11.44 -15.39 17.39
C PRO A 418 11.04 -14.45 18.52
N GLN A 419 11.00 -13.14 18.20
CA GLN A 419 10.63 -12.13 19.18
C GLN A 419 9.14 -12.24 19.51
N LEU A 420 8.32 -12.36 18.48
CA LEU A 420 6.87 -12.46 18.59
C LEU A 420 6.44 -13.77 19.26
N LEU A 421 6.96 -14.92 18.81
CA LEU A 421 6.67 -16.24 19.40
C LEU A 421 7.03 -16.30 20.88
N ARG A 422 8.19 -15.76 21.31
CA ARG A 422 8.57 -15.69 22.72
C ARG A 422 7.64 -14.81 23.56
N ALA A 423 6.96 -13.86 22.95
CA ALA A 423 5.99 -13.02 23.63
C ALA A 423 4.62 -13.68 23.76
N GLY A 424 4.37 -14.77 23.03
CA GLY A 424 3.09 -15.47 23.00
C GLY A 424 2.23 -15.17 21.77
N VAL A 425 2.76 -14.41 20.80
CA VAL A 425 2.08 -14.21 19.51
C VAL A 425 2.09 -15.51 18.73
N ARG A 426 0.93 -15.91 18.19
CA ARG A 426 0.77 -17.10 17.37
C ARG A 426 0.93 -16.73 15.90
N ILE A 427 1.79 -17.44 15.19
CA ILE A 427 2.09 -17.19 13.78
C ILE A 427 1.65 -18.40 12.96
N TYR A 428 0.94 -18.15 11.87
CA TYR A 428 0.43 -19.14 10.94
C TYR A 428 1.03 -18.91 9.56
N GLU A 429 1.48 -19.98 8.88
CA GLU A 429 1.87 -19.96 7.48
C GLU A 429 0.77 -20.60 6.63
N TYR A 430 0.19 -19.83 5.71
CA TYR A 430 -0.90 -20.25 4.83
C TYR A 430 -0.39 -21.28 3.81
N THR A 431 -0.49 -22.53 4.13
CA THR A 431 0.11 -23.65 3.38
C THR A 431 -0.49 -23.88 1.99
N PRO A 432 -1.77 -23.53 1.69
CA PRO A 432 -2.28 -23.66 0.32
C PRO A 432 -1.57 -22.75 -0.69
N GLY A 433 -0.92 -21.65 -0.25
CA GLY A 433 -0.25 -20.77 -1.19
C GLY A 433 0.25 -19.44 -0.61
N PHE A 434 -0.01 -18.36 -1.36
CA PHE A 434 0.42 -17.01 -1.03
C PHE A 434 -0.69 -16.20 -0.35
N MET A 435 -0.46 -15.80 0.90
CA MET A 435 -1.33 -14.88 1.64
C MET A 435 -1.03 -13.45 1.21
N HIS A 436 -1.97 -12.79 0.53
CA HIS A 436 -1.80 -11.42 0.08
C HIS A 436 -2.84 -10.44 0.66
N SER A 437 -3.84 -10.89 1.40
CA SER A 437 -4.80 -10.00 2.07
C SER A 437 -4.13 -9.14 3.14
N LYS A 438 -4.66 -7.95 3.37
CA LYS A 438 -4.21 -6.99 4.37
C LYS A 438 -5.42 -6.63 5.23
N GLN A 439 -5.53 -7.34 6.33
CA GLN A 439 -6.63 -7.19 7.28
C GLN A 439 -6.07 -7.12 8.70
N LEU A 440 -6.67 -6.30 9.51
CA LEU A 440 -6.50 -6.26 10.96
C LEU A 440 -7.88 -6.28 11.60
N LEU A 441 -8.13 -7.27 12.47
CA LEU A 441 -9.35 -7.41 13.24
C LEU A 441 -9.01 -7.36 14.73
N VAL A 442 -9.72 -6.53 15.48
CA VAL A 442 -9.54 -6.35 16.93
C VAL A 442 -10.88 -6.60 17.64
N ASP A 443 -10.84 -7.47 18.63
CA ASP A 443 -11.96 -7.77 19.54
C ASP A 443 -13.30 -8.05 18.84
N HIS A 444 -13.26 -8.49 17.58
CA HIS A 444 -14.41 -8.78 16.69
C HIS A 444 -15.36 -7.61 16.46
N VAL A 445 -14.95 -6.38 16.76
CA VAL A 445 -15.77 -5.17 16.63
C VAL A 445 -15.12 -4.07 15.81
N LEU A 446 -13.78 -4.08 15.71
CA LEU A 446 -13.01 -3.07 14.99
C LEU A 446 -12.14 -3.74 13.93
N ALA A 447 -12.26 -3.33 12.67
CA ALA A 447 -11.50 -3.92 11.57
C ALA A 447 -10.90 -2.85 10.64
N ALA A 448 -9.74 -3.15 10.07
CA ALA A 448 -9.16 -2.41 8.95
C ALA A 448 -8.92 -3.36 7.78
N VAL A 449 -9.38 -2.96 6.59
CA VAL A 449 -9.19 -3.70 5.32
C VAL A 449 -8.70 -2.72 4.27
N GLY A 450 -7.69 -3.10 3.48
CA GLY A 450 -7.18 -2.21 2.45
C GLY A 450 -5.93 -2.71 1.75
N THR A 451 -5.05 -1.77 1.42
CA THR A 451 -3.85 -2.04 0.64
C THR A 451 -2.58 -2.14 1.49
N ILE A 452 -2.63 -1.72 2.76
CA ILE A 452 -1.48 -1.48 3.63
C ILE A 452 -0.90 -2.79 4.14
N ASN A 453 0.31 -3.14 3.67
CA ASN A 453 1.08 -4.26 4.21
C ASN A 453 1.76 -3.87 5.53
N MET A 454 2.12 -4.87 6.34
CA MET A 454 2.97 -4.67 7.52
C MET A 454 4.46 -4.69 7.14
N ASP A 455 4.86 -3.74 6.28
CA ASP A 455 6.26 -3.54 5.89
C ASP A 455 6.60 -2.05 5.74
N TYR A 456 7.91 -1.73 5.75
CA TYR A 456 8.37 -0.33 5.68
C TYR A 456 7.93 0.38 4.40
N ARG A 457 7.77 -0.34 3.28
CA ARG A 457 7.31 0.29 2.03
C ARG A 457 5.91 0.82 2.16
N SER A 458 4.98 -0.03 2.61
CA SER A 458 3.59 0.37 2.81
C SER A 458 3.44 1.42 3.90
N LEU A 459 4.22 1.31 4.99
CA LEU A 459 4.08 2.21 6.14
C LEU A 459 4.73 3.58 5.94
N TYR A 460 5.72 3.72 4.99
CA TYR A 460 6.52 4.95 4.88
C TYR A 460 6.83 5.42 3.46
N HIS A 461 6.65 4.59 2.43
CA HIS A 461 7.13 4.89 1.07
C HIS A 461 6.07 4.81 -0.02
N HIS A 462 4.95 4.15 0.22
CA HIS A 462 3.88 4.00 -0.75
C HIS A 462 2.69 4.90 -0.43
N PHE A 463 1.97 5.30 -1.48
CA PHE A 463 0.61 5.79 -1.36
C PHE A 463 -0.30 4.59 -1.12
N GLU A 464 -1.00 4.58 -0.01
CA GLU A 464 -1.83 3.46 0.44
C GLU A 464 -3.23 3.96 0.81
N ASN A 465 -4.21 3.06 0.83
CA ASN A 465 -5.53 3.34 1.38
C ASN A 465 -6.10 2.16 2.16
N GLY A 466 -7.02 2.46 3.05
CA GLY A 466 -7.72 1.48 3.85
C GLY A 466 -9.11 1.96 4.25
N VAL A 467 -9.88 1.06 4.81
CA VAL A 467 -11.20 1.34 5.39
C VAL A 467 -11.18 0.86 6.82
N LEU A 468 -11.39 1.78 7.76
CA LEU A 468 -11.57 1.46 9.17
C LEU A 468 -13.06 1.29 9.45
N LEU A 469 -13.41 0.19 10.11
CA LEU A 469 -14.78 -0.24 10.38
C LEU A 469 -14.96 -0.47 11.88
N TYR A 470 -16.07 0.01 12.44
CA TYR A 470 -16.46 -0.30 13.81
C TYR A 470 -17.92 -0.71 13.85
N GLU A 471 -18.21 -1.87 14.48
CA GLU A 471 -19.56 -2.47 14.59
C GLU A 471 -20.31 -2.61 13.26
N SER A 472 -19.58 -2.67 12.14
CA SER A 472 -20.15 -2.94 10.82
C SER A 472 -20.49 -4.43 10.69
N PRO A 473 -21.66 -4.81 10.13
CA PRO A 473 -22.05 -6.21 9.98
C PRO A 473 -21.02 -7.08 9.24
N CYS A 474 -20.29 -6.52 8.27
CA CYS A 474 -19.26 -7.26 7.52
C CYS A 474 -18.06 -7.70 8.39
N ILE A 475 -17.95 -7.21 9.63
CA ILE A 475 -16.91 -7.66 10.58
C ILE A 475 -17.12 -9.13 10.96
N PHE A 476 -18.35 -9.63 10.95
CA PHE A 476 -18.62 -11.07 11.14
C PHE A 476 -18.03 -11.90 10.00
N ASP A 477 -18.18 -11.43 8.75
CA ASP A 477 -17.60 -12.12 7.59
C ASP A 477 -16.06 -12.09 7.63
N ILE A 478 -15.47 -10.97 8.09
CA ILE A 478 -14.01 -10.86 8.31
C ILE A 478 -13.54 -11.83 9.40
N ALA A 479 -14.29 -11.96 10.50
CA ALA A 479 -13.97 -12.89 11.58
C ALA A 479 -14.06 -14.36 11.12
N ASP A 480 -15.09 -14.69 10.36
CA ASP A 480 -15.27 -16.03 9.78
C ASP A 480 -14.13 -16.38 8.81
N ASP A 481 -13.68 -15.43 7.98
CA ASP A 481 -12.50 -15.60 7.12
C ASP A 481 -11.24 -15.92 7.95
N PHE A 482 -10.99 -15.19 9.04
CA PHE A 482 -9.88 -15.49 9.95
C PHE A 482 -9.97 -16.88 10.56
N TYR A 483 -11.16 -17.31 11.00
CA TYR A 483 -11.34 -18.66 11.56
C TYR A 483 -11.12 -19.76 10.51
N GLU A 484 -11.49 -19.52 9.26
CA GLU A 484 -11.20 -20.43 8.14
C GLU A 484 -9.68 -20.49 7.89
N LEU A 485 -8.99 -19.34 7.89
CA LEU A 485 -7.55 -19.25 7.73
C LEU A 485 -6.79 -20.00 8.83
N PHE A 486 -7.19 -19.87 10.10
CA PHE A 486 -6.54 -20.60 11.20
C PHE A 486 -6.71 -22.11 11.12
N ARG A 487 -7.75 -22.60 10.44
CA ARG A 487 -7.96 -24.05 10.21
C ARG A 487 -7.15 -24.56 9.03
N THR A 488 -6.91 -23.72 8.01
CA THR A 488 -6.23 -24.10 6.76
C THR A 488 -4.72 -23.83 6.78
N ALA A 489 -4.28 -22.88 7.58
CA ALA A 489 -2.87 -22.52 7.74
C ALA A 489 -2.17 -23.40 8.81
N THR A 490 -0.87 -23.57 8.69
CA THR A 490 -0.06 -24.31 9.67
C THR A 490 0.52 -23.38 10.72
N GLU A 491 0.25 -23.63 12.00
CA GLU A 491 0.83 -22.88 13.10
C GLU A 491 2.34 -23.14 13.23
N VAL A 492 3.10 -22.08 13.33
CA VAL A 492 4.56 -22.14 13.51
C VAL A 492 4.88 -22.50 14.95
N SER A 493 5.60 -23.63 15.16
CA SER A 493 5.99 -24.09 16.51
C SER A 493 6.72 -23.00 17.28
N PRO A 494 6.34 -22.74 18.55
CA PRO A 494 7.03 -21.81 19.46
C PRO A 494 8.52 -22.13 19.64
N ASP A 495 8.92 -23.40 19.52
CA ASP A 495 10.33 -23.83 19.66
C ASP A 495 11.25 -23.21 18.60
N LYS A 496 10.71 -22.86 17.41
CA LYS A 496 11.46 -22.10 16.39
C LYS A 496 11.94 -20.73 16.89
N GLY A 497 11.39 -20.25 18.02
CA GLY A 497 11.82 -19.01 18.69
C GLY A 497 13.08 -19.15 19.56
N HIS A 498 13.43 -20.36 20.06
CA HIS A 498 14.37 -20.53 21.16
C HIS A 498 15.79 -20.98 20.73
N ASN A 499 15.93 -21.97 19.86
CA ASN A 499 17.23 -22.57 19.52
C ASN A 499 17.77 -22.08 18.18
N ARG A 500 18.56 -20.99 18.19
CA ARG A 500 19.23 -20.45 16.99
C ARG A 500 20.72 -20.33 17.18
N SER A 501 21.48 -20.82 16.20
CA SER A 501 22.93 -20.66 16.16
C SER A 501 23.30 -19.18 16.12
N LEU A 502 24.49 -18.83 16.61
CA LEU A 502 25.02 -17.47 16.55
C LEU A 502 25.04 -16.95 15.10
N PHE A 503 25.41 -17.80 14.14
CA PHE A 503 25.44 -17.44 12.73
C PHE A 503 24.05 -17.05 12.20
N THR A 504 23.00 -17.82 12.55
CA THR A 504 21.63 -17.49 12.18
C THR A 504 21.18 -16.14 12.76
N ARG A 505 21.56 -15.84 14.02
CA ARG A 505 21.24 -14.56 14.67
C ARG A 505 21.95 -13.40 13.98
N MET A 506 23.23 -13.55 13.63
CA MET A 506 23.99 -12.53 12.88
C MET A 506 23.39 -12.28 11.50
N LYS A 507 23.08 -13.35 10.74
CA LYS A 507 22.41 -13.24 9.43
C LYS A 507 21.08 -12.47 9.53
N GLN A 508 20.28 -12.77 10.53
CA GLN A 508 19.01 -12.08 10.75
C GLN A 508 19.18 -10.61 11.17
N GLY A 509 20.20 -10.31 11.99
CA GLY A 509 20.57 -8.94 12.33
C GLY A 509 20.95 -8.13 11.09
N ALA A 510 21.77 -8.71 10.21
CA ALA A 510 22.14 -8.08 8.94
C ALA A 510 20.93 -7.85 8.03
N LEU A 511 20.01 -8.84 7.93
CA LEU A 511 18.77 -8.69 7.15
C LEU A 511 17.88 -7.58 7.71
N ARG A 512 17.73 -7.49 9.03
CA ARG A 512 16.95 -6.43 9.67
C ARG A 512 17.57 -5.04 9.50
N LEU A 513 18.90 -4.93 9.43
CA LEU A 513 19.56 -3.66 9.21
C LEU A 513 19.21 -3.04 7.85
N ILE A 514 19.03 -3.88 6.83
CA ILE A 514 18.67 -3.40 5.47
C ILE A 514 17.16 -3.39 5.22
N ALA A 515 16.36 -3.99 6.10
CA ALA A 515 14.90 -4.08 5.97
C ALA A 515 14.20 -2.74 5.72
N PRO A 516 14.61 -1.60 6.37
CA PRO A 516 14.00 -0.30 6.12
C PRO A 516 14.24 0.29 4.72
N LEU A 517 15.09 -0.35 3.90
CA LEU A 517 15.36 0.07 2.51
C LEU A 517 14.57 -0.76 1.49
N LEU A 518 13.91 -1.83 1.94
CA LEU A 518 13.15 -2.78 1.09
C LEU A 518 11.63 -2.48 1.09
#